data_dd01e32c7419cf0efc5972e46e265e77
#
_entry.id   dd01e32c7419cf0efc5972e46e265e77
#
_cell.length_a   1.000
_cell.length_b   1.000
_cell.length_c   1.000
_cell.angle_alpha   90.00
_cell.angle_beta   90.00
_cell.angle_gamma   90.00
#
_symmetry.space_group_name_H-M   'P 1'
#
loop_
_entity.id
_entity.type
_entity.pdbx_description
1 polymer ?
#
loop_
_entity_poly.entity_id
_entity_poly.type
_entity_poly.pdbx_seq_one_letter_code
_entity_poly.pdbx_strand_id
1 'polypeptide(L)'
;MRKESSPTMRRSTNTFKTIFLLGFLGLFVIVLASSFGGSTGLWFGLIFAIGMNGFAYFYSDRLALKAMRAYQVTPQTAPVLYKIVSNLATQANQPMPRVYLSPTASPNAFATGRNPQNSAVCATEGIMNLLTEKELRGVIGHELAHVYNRDILTASVAATMASVMMSMVQFFWLFGGRDSQRSNPIGSILLMFVGPLAATMLQLAIGRSREFAADEDGAILTQDPLALASALKKIDAGISNAPMRPTSEMETASSMMIAHPFRGSGMAKLFSTHPPTQERVKRLEMMAQQMGQSS
;
A
#
# COMPACT_ATOMS: atom_id res chain seq x y z
N MET A 1 -0.81 -25.33 17.06
CA MET A 1 0.48 -25.09 16.40
C MET A 1 0.24 -24.76 14.93
N ARG A 2 0.20 -23.47 14.54
CA ARG A 2 0.19 -23.08 13.13
C ARG A 2 1.63 -23.17 12.63
N LYS A 3 1.87 -23.88 11.51
CA LYS A 3 3.15 -23.89 10.82
C LYS A 3 3.52 -22.43 10.47
N GLU A 4 4.47 -21.86 11.20
CA GLU A 4 5.10 -20.59 10.84
C GLU A 4 5.71 -20.77 9.44
N SER A 5 5.21 -20.01 8.49
CA SER A 5 5.82 -19.95 7.17
C SER A 5 7.18 -19.25 7.34
N SER A 6 8.26 -19.96 7.05
CA SER A 6 9.62 -19.40 7.12
C SER A 6 9.72 -18.11 6.26
N PRO A 7 10.57 -17.14 6.62
CA PRO A 7 10.78 -15.91 5.84
C PRO A 7 11.07 -16.16 4.36
N THR A 8 11.75 -17.25 4.03
CA THR A 8 12.04 -17.67 2.65
C THR A 8 10.78 -18.09 1.89
N MET A 9 9.82 -18.74 2.56
CA MET A 9 8.56 -19.17 1.94
C MET A 9 7.61 -17.97 1.69
N ARG A 10 7.57 -16.99 2.60
CA ARG A 10 6.83 -15.72 2.40
C ARG A 10 7.38 -14.94 1.20
N ARG A 11 8.71 -14.85 1.08
CA ARG A 11 9.40 -14.17 -0.03
C ARG A 11 9.10 -14.79 -1.39
N SER A 12 9.11 -16.11 -1.49
CA SER A 12 8.77 -16.86 -2.73
C SER A 12 7.32 -16.59 -3.15
N THR A 13 6.38 -16.65 -2.22
CA THR A 13 4.95 -16.40 -2.48
C THR A 13 4.70 -14.97 -2.98
N ASN A 14 5.36 -13.96 -2.43
CA ASN A 14 5.20 -12.57 -2.85
C ASN A 14 5.78 -12.33 -4.24
N THR A 15 6.92 -12.91 -4.57
CA THR A 15 7.49 -12.86 -5.91
C THR A 15 6.54 -13.47 -6.95
N PHE A 16 5.99 -14.65 -6.65
CA PHE A 16 5.00 -15.30 -7.53
C PHE A 16 3.74 -14.43 -7.73
N LYS A 17 3.19 -13.84 -6.68
CA LYS A 17 2.05 -12.91 -6.76
C LYS A 17 2.36 -11.71 -7.66
N THR A 18 3.54 -11.11 -7.52
CA THR A 18 3.95 -9.98 -8.34
C THR A 18 4.05 -10.36 -9.82
N ILE A 19 4.67 -11.50 -10.14
CA ILE A 19 4.76 -12.01 -11.52
C ILE A 19 3.37 -12.28 -12.08
N PHE A 20 2.49 -12.91 -11.30
CA PHE A 20 1.11 -13.19 -11.70
C PHE A 20 0.35 -11.90 -12.00
N LEU A 21 0.43 -10.89 -11.13
CA LEU A 21 -0.22 -9.61 -11.32
C LEU A 21 0.26 -8.91 -12.60
N LEU A 22 1.58 -8.82 -12.79
CA LEU A 22 2.16 -8.20 -14.00
C LEU A 22 1.75 -8.96 -15.28
N GLY A 23 1.78 -10.30 -15.24
CA GLY A 23 1.33 -11.12 -16.37
C GLY A 23 -0.15 -10.93 -16.68
N PHE A 24 -1.00 -10.90 -15.66
CA PHE A 24 -2.44 -10.68 -15.82
C PHE A 24 -2.73 -9.29 -16.42
N LEU A 25 -2.08 -8.24 -15.93
CA LEU A 25 -2.24 -6.89 -16.48
C LEU A 25 -1.81 -6.85 -17.95
N GLY A 26 -0.66 -7.44 -18.27
CA GLY A 26 -0.18 -7.52 -19.65
C GLY A 26 -1.17 -8.21 -20.57
N LEU A 27 -1.68 -9.36 -20.14
CA LEU A 27 -2.70 -10.11 -20.90
C LEU A 27 -3.98 -9.29 -21.07
N PHE A 28 -4.46 -8.65 -20.01
CA PHE A 28 -5.66 -7.80 -20.06
C PHE A 28 -5.53 -6.68 -21.11
N VAL A 29 -4.39 -5.98 -21.11
CA VAL A 29 -4.12 -4.91 -22.08
C VAL A 29 -4.05 -5.45 -23.52
N ILE A 30 -3.38 -6.58 -23.73
CA ILE A 30 -3.25 -7.20 -25.05
C ILE A 30 -4.62 -7.64 -25.58
N VAL A 31 -5.43 -8.30 -24.75
CA VAL A 31 -6.78 -8.74 -25.13
C VAL A 31 -7.65 -7.53 -25.47
N LEU A 32 -7.63 -6.49 -24.64
CA LEU A 32 -8.40 -5.28 -24.88
C LEU A 32 -7.99 -4.62 -26.22
N ALA A 33 -6.69 -4.41 -26.43
CA ALA A 33 -6.17 -3.78 -27.63
C ALA A 33 -6.45 -4.60 -28.92
N SER A 34 -6.31 -5.92 -28.83
CA SER A 34 -6.60 -6.83 -29.96
C SER A 34 -8.10 -6.87 -30.32
N SER A 35 -8.98 -6.74 -29.31
CA SER A 35 -10.44 -6.72 -29.53
C SER A 35 -10.90 -5.49 -30.33
N PHE A 36 -10.20 -4.36 -30.23
CA PHE A 36 -10.51 -3.14 -30.97
C PHE A 36 -9.71 -2.97 -32.25
N GLY A 37 -8.47 -3.48 -32.32
CA GLY A 37 -7.53 -3.22 -33.41
C GLY A 37 -7.05 -4.48 -34.17
N GLY A 38 -7.64 -5.66 -33.90
CA GLY A 38 -7.23 -6.91 -34.55
C GLY A 38 -5.74 -7.21 -34.39
N SER A 39 -5.06 -7.65 -35.44
CA SER A 39 -3.63 -7.96 -35.42
C SER A 39 -2.73 -6.74 -35.10
N THR A 40 -3.10 -5.56 -35.62
CA THR A 40 -2.40 -4.30 -35.31
C THR A 40 -2.57 -3.95 -33.82
N GLY A 41 -3.78 -4.07 -33.30
CA GLY A 41 -4.06 -3.88 -31.86
C GLY A 41 -3.27 -4.82 -30.97
N LEU A 42 -3.08 -6.07 -31.37
CA LEU A 42 -2.28 -7.04 -30.64
C LEU A 42 -0.83 -6.56 -30.45
N TRP A 43 -0.17 -6.12 -31.52
CA TRP A 43 1.22 -5.63 -31.44
C TRP A 43 1.35 -4.36 -30.62
N PHE A 44 0.44 -3.38 -30.80
CA PHE A 44 0.41 -2.18 -29.96
C PHE A 44 0.14 -2.53 -28.50
N GLY A 45 -0.79 -3.43 -28.22
CA GLY A 45 -1.09 -3.91 -26.86
C GLY A 45 0.10 -4.58 -26.20
N LEU A 46 0.86 -5.39 -26.93
CA LEU A 46 2.06 -6.04 -26.42
C LEU A 46 3.15 -5.03 -26.03
N ILE A 47 3.46 -4.09 -26.92
CA ILE A 47 4.47 -3.04 -26.67
C ILE A 47 4.04 -2.18 -25.47
N PHE A 48 2.77 -1.76 -25.45
CA PHE A 48 2.22 -0.96 -24.36
C PHE A 48 2.22 -1.73 -23.02
N ALA A 49 1.85 -3.02 -23.04
CA ALA A 49 1.88 -3.87 -21.84
C ALA A 49 3.29 -4.00 -21.26
N ILE A 50 4.31 -4.20 -22.11
CA ILE A 50 5.71 -4.26 -21.65
C ILE A 50 6.14 -2.93 -21.04
N GLY A 51 5.86 -1.81 -21.72
CA GLY A 51 6.18 -0.47 -21.22
C GLY A 51 5.49 -0.15 -19.90
N MET A 52 4.22 -0.46 -19.78
CA MET A 52 3.41 -0.22 -18.59
C MET A 52 3.86 -1.09 -17.40
N ASN A 53 4.14 -2.37 -17.64
CA ASN A 53 4.66 -3.26 -16.60
C ASN A 53 6.04 -2.80 -16.10
N GLY A 54 6.92 -2.40 -17.03
CA GLY A 54 8.20 -1.78 -16.67
C GLY A 54 8.02 -0.51 -15.84
N PHE A 55 7.11 0.37 -16.26
CA PHE A 55 6.79 1.59 -15.53
C PHE A 55 6.25 1.28 -14.12
N ALA A 56 5.29 0.37 -13.99
CA ALA A 56 4.73 -0.04 -12.70
C ALA A 56 5.82 -0.63 -11.77
N TYR A 57 6.71 -1.45 -12.30
CA TYR A 57 7.79 -2.04 -11.50
C TYR A 57 8.82 -1.00 -11.02
N PHE A 58 9.24 -0.06 -11.89
CA PHE A 58 10.34 0.87 -11.59
C PHE A 58 9.89 2.16 -10.91
N TYR A 59 8.65 2.61 -11.12
CA TYR A 59 8.18 3.94 -10.72
C TYR A 59 7.01 3.93 -9.71
N SER A 60 6.53 2.77 -9.28
CA SER A 60 5.41 2.67 -8.33
C SER A 60 5.69 3.41 -7.01
N ASP A 61 6.93 3.42 -6.52
CA ASP A 61 7.35 4.16 -5.33
C ASP A 61 7.21 5.68 -5.52
N ARG A 62 7.64 6.19 -6.68
CA ARG A 62 7.55 7.62 -6.98
C ARG A 62 6.11 8.10 -7.11
N LEU A 63 5.24 7.26 -7.69
CA LEU A 63 3.81 7.57 -7.81
C LEU A 63 3.14 7.67 -6.44
N ALA A 64 3.40 6.71 -5.54
CA ALA A 64 2.87 6.72 -4.19
C ALA A 64 3.34 7.96 -3.39
N LEU A 65 4.63 8.26 -3.44
CA LEU A 65 5.19 9.43 -2.77
C LEU A 65 4.64 10.75 -3.35
N LYS A 66 4.49 10.83 -4.68
CA LYS A 66 3.89 12.00 -5.35
C LYS A 66 2.41 12.20 -4.99
N ALA A 67 1.63 11.11 -4.95
CA ALA A 67 0.22 11.16 -4.53
C ALA A 67 0.07 11.74 -3.12
N MET A 68 1.00 11.44 -2.23
CA MET A 68 1.05 11.95 -0.86
C MET A 68 1.76 13.30 -0.73
N ARG A 69 2.19 13.93 -1.83
CA ARG A 69 3.02 15.17 -1.85
C ARG A 69 4.23 15.05 -0.91
N ALA A 70 4.76 13.84 -0.79
CA ALA A 70 5.84 13.55 0.13
C ALA A 70 7.16 14.13 -0.36
N TYR A 71 7.92 14.72 0.57
CA TYR A 71 9.26 15.25 0.33
C TYR A 71 10.28 14.48 1.17
N GLN A 72 11.47 14.32 0.62
CA GLN A 72 12.54 13.61 1.31
C GLN A 72 13.09 14.44 2.45
N VAL A 73 13.29 13.76 3.61
CA VAL A 73 13.83 14.42 4.81
C VAL A 73 15.24 13.92 5.15
N THR A 74 15.94 14.75 5.89
CA THR A 74 17.31 14.51 6.38
C THR A 74 17.33 14.44 7.90
N PRO A 75 18.45 14.02 8.53
CA PRO A 75 18.60 14.08 9.99
C PRO A 75 18.36 15.48 10.59
N GLN A 76 18.59 16.55 9.80
CA GLN A 76 18.40 17.93 10.24
C GLN A 76 16.95 18.39 10.16
N THR A 77 16.20 17.94 9.13
CA THR A 77 14.82 18.38 8.90
C THR A 77 13.77 17.56 9.63
N ALA A 78 14.03 16.27 9.90
CA ALA A 78 13.16 15.40 10.68
C ALA A 78 13.96 14.46 11.60
N PRO A 79 14.64 14.99 12.64
CA PRO A 79 15.61 14.24 13.43
C PRO A 79 14.99 13.01 14.13
N VAL A 80 13.79 13.11 14.66
CA VAL A 80 13.12 12.01 15.37
C VAL A 80 12.80 10.88 14.42
N LEU A 81 12.12 11.17 13.29
CA LEU A 81 11.75 10.15 12.32
C LEU A 81 12.98 9.48 11.72
N TYR A 82 13.98 10.28 11.32
CA TYR A 82 15.21 9.77 10.74
C TYR A 82 15.98 8.85 11.69
N LYS A 83 16.09 9.24 12.97
CA LYS A 83 16.72 8.45 14.04
C LYS A 83 16.01 7.12 14.27
N ILE A 84 14.66 7.12 14.30
CA ILE A 84 13.86 5.89 14.47
C ILE A 84 14.14 4.92 13.31
N VAL A 85 14.03 5.39 12.06
CA VAL A 85 14.23 4.56 10.86
C VAL A 85 15.67 4.01 10.83
N SER A 86 16.68 4.86 11.09
CA SER A 86 18.09 4.46 11.10
C SER A 86 18.39 3.40 12.16
N ASN A 87 17.88 3.60 13.38
CA ASN A 87 18.10 2.64 14.48
C ASN A 87 17.45 1.30 14.18
N LEU A 88 16.20 1.28 13.68
CA LEU A 88 15.50 0.05 13.35
C LEU A 88 16.15 -0.68 12.17
N ALA A 89 16.62 0.03 11.14
CA ALA A 89 17.33 -0.56 10.01
C ALA A 89 18.66 -1.20 10.47
N THR A 90 19.40 -0.53 11.33
CA THR A 90 20.63 -1.05 11.93
C THR A 90 20.34 -2.29 12.80
N GLN A 91 19.32 -2.25 13.64
CA GLN A 91 18.91 -3.37 14.50
C GLN A 91 18.49 -4.59 13.69
N ALA A 92 17.82 -4.37 12.55
CA ALA A 92 17.42 -5.42 11.62
C ALA A 92 18.56 -5.92 10.72
N ASN A 93 19.74 -5.31 10.77
CA ASN A 93 20.86 -5.53 9.85
C ASN A 93 20.42 -5.46 8.37
N GLN A 94 19.65 -4.41 8.05
CA GLN A 94 19.07 -4.18 6.74
C GLN A 94 19.43 -2.79 6.21
N PRO A 95 19.43 -2.58 4.88
CA PRO A 95 19.67 -1.26 4.32
C PRO A 95 18.65 -0.24 4.82
N MET A 96 19.12 0.96 5.12
CA MET A 96 18.25 2.08 5.51
C MET A 96 17.43 2.56 4.32
N PRO A 97 16.09 2.58 4.41
CA PRO A 97 15.25 3.16 3.38
C PRO A 97 15.38 4.67 3.31
N ARG A 98 15.01 5.26 2.18
CA ARG A 98 14.83 6.71 2.05
C ARG A 98 13.67 7.16 2.94
N VAL A 99 13.83 8.25 3.65
CA VAL A 99 12.83 8.76 4.60
C VAL A 99 12.13 9.97 4.01
N TYR A 100 10.80 9.95 4.07
CA TYR A 100 9.92 10.98 3.52
C TYR A 100 8.92 11.46 4.57
N LEU A 101 8.50 12.72 4.43
CA LEU A 101 7.40 13.31 5.20
C LEU A 101 6.36 13.85 4.23
N SER A 102 5.07 13.62 4.52
CA SER A 102 3.95 14.17 3.78
C SER A 102 3.28 15.28 4.59
N PRO A 103 2.95 16.44 3.99
CA PRO A 103 2.32 17.56 4.68
C PRO A 103 0.82 17.33 4.93
N THR A 104 0.42 16.08 5.13
CA THR A 104 -0.97 15.68 5.33
C THR A 104 -1.30 15.64 6.81
N ALA A 105 -2.41 16.29 7.21
CA ALA A 105 -2.86 16.32 8.61
C ALA A 105 -3.48 15.00 9.08
N SER A 106 -3.95 14.14 8.17
CA SER A 106 -4.46 12.81 8.51
C SER A 106 -3.31 11.92 8.98
N PRO A 107 -3.39 11.30 10.19
CA PRO A 107 -2.30 10.51 10.71
C PRO A 107 -2.16 9.19 9.96
N ASN A 108 -1.04 9.01 9.26
CA ASN A 108 -0.75 7.79 8.52
C ASN A 108 0.75 7.59 8.26
N ALA A 109 1.13 6.36 7.91
CA ALA A 109 2.46 6.01 7.43
C ALA A 109 2.34 4.89 6.39
N PHE A 110 3.35 4.75 5.54
CA PHE A 110 3.45 3.64 4.58
C PHE A 110 4.89 3.42 4.14
N ALA A 111 5.17 2.19 3.73
CA ALA A 111 6.40 1.86 3.01
C ALA A 111 6.11 1.54 1.54
N THR A 112 7.04 1.90 0.67
CA THR A 112 6.96 1.65 -0.77
C THR A 112 8.34 1.32 -1.36
N GLY A 113 8.36 0.74 -2.55
CA GLY A 113 9.61 0.39 -3.24
C GLY A 113 9.58 -1.02 -3.84
N ARG A 114 10.67 -1.42 -4.49
CA ARG A 114 10.76 -2.72 -5.16
C ARG A 114 11.57 -3.78 -4.39
N ASN A 115 12.43 -3.34 -3.50
CA ASN A 115 13.24 -4.20 -2.62
C ASN A 115 13.83 -3.37 -1.46
N PRO A 116 14.44 -3.98 -0.43
CA PRO A 116 15.02 -3.24 0.69
C PRO A 116 16.03 -2.16 0.30
N GLN A 117 16.85 -2.40 -0.74
CA GLN A 117 17.85 -1.43 -1.23
C GLN A 117 17.20 -0.23 -1.95
N ASN A 118 16.01 -0.41 -2.50
CA ASN A 118 15.26 0.61 -3.24
C ASN A 118 13.89 0.81 -2.61
N SER A 119 13.87 1.12 -1.31
CA SER A 119 12.66 1.35 -0.52
C SER A 119 12.62 2.78 0.02
N ALA A 120 11.43 3.19 0.39
CA ALA A 120 11.15 4.44 1.06
C ALA A 120 10.08 4.21 2.15
N VAL A 121 10.23 4.92 3.26
CA VAL A 121 9.24 5.00 4.33
C VAL A 121 8.75 6.44 4.39
N CYS A 122 7.44 6.62 4.41
CA CYS A 122 6.79 7.92 4.49
C CYS A 122 5.90 7.98 5.73
N ALA A 123 6.06 9.03 6.54
CA ALA A 123 5.14 9.40 7.60
C ALA A 123 4.40 10.69 7.21
N THR A 124 3.19 10.91 7.74
CA THR A 124 2.49 12.18 7.59
C THR A 124 2.83 13.13 8.75
N GLU A 125 2.70 14.44 8.55
CA GLU A 125 2.79 15.40 9.66
C GLU A 125 1.73 15.11 10.73
N GLY A 126 0.56 14.62 10.32
CA GLY A 126 -0.50 14.22 11.23
C GLY A 126 -0.08 13.10 12.19
N ILE A 127 0.63 12.08 11.72
CA ILE A 127 1.10 11.00 12.61
C ILE A 127 2.24 11.46 13.52
N MET A 128 3.12 12.33 13.01
CA MET A 128 4.21 12.91 13.79
C MET A 128 3.70 13.76 14.97
N ASN A 129 2.58 14.45 14.78
CA ASN A 129 1.95 15.28 15.80
C ASN A 129 1.08 14.48 16.77
N LEU A 130 0.59 13.30 16.36
CA LEU A 130 -0.34 12.47 17.13
C LEU A 130 0.37 11.50 18.08
N LEU A 131 1.47 10.90 17.61
CA LEU A 131 2.12 9.78 18.29
C LEU A 131 3.32 10.23 19.12
N THR A 132 3.53 9.54 20.24
CA THR A 132 4.80 9.59 20.97
C THR A 132 5.91 8.91 20.17
N GLU A 133 7.18 9.18 20.51
CA GLU A 133 8.33 8.55 19.85
C GLU A 133 8.27 7.01 19.91
N LYS A 134 7.81 6.44 21.03
CA LYS A 134 7.64 4.98 21.19
C LYS A 134 6.56 4.42 20.25
N GLU A 135 5.42 5.08 20.20
CA GLU A 135 4.32 4.69 19.31
C GLU A 135 4.70 4.81 17.83
N LEU A 136 5.36 5.92 17.47
CA LEU A 136 5.89 6.12 16.11
C LEU A 136 6.92 5.03 15.76
N ARG A 137 7.80 4.67 16.70
CA ARG A 137 8.74 3.55 16.52
C ARG A 137 8.02 2.23 16.25
N GLY A 138 6.91 1.95 16.92
CA GLY A 138 6.06 0.79 16.66
C GLY A 138 5.53 0.78 15.24
N VAL A 139 4.96 1.90 14.78
CA VAL A 139 4.45 2.07 13.40
C VAL A 139 5.57 1.89 12.37
N ILE A 140 6.71 2.55 12.55
CA ILE A 140 7.84 2.42 11.62
C ILE A 140 8.40 0.99 11.62
N GLY A 141 8.38 0.30 12.76
CA GLY A 141 8.74 -1.13 12.84
C GLY A 141 7.83 -2.00 11.98
N HIS A 142 6.52 -1.76 12.01
CA HIS A 142 5.54 -2.43 11.14
C HIS A 142 5.82 -2.14 9.64
N GLU A 143 6.06 -0.89 9.27
CA GLU A 143 6.37 -0.51 7.88
C GLU A 143 7.67 -1.16 7.38
N LEU A 144 8.70 -1.20 8.23
CA LEU A 144 9.96 -1.86 7.92
C LEU A 144 9.81 -3.39 7.79
N ALA A 145 8.90 -4.01 8.54
CA ALA A 145 8.59 -5.44 8.37
C ALA A 145 8.08 -5.73 6.95
N HIS A 146 7.22 -4.87 6.39
CA HIS A 146 6.78 -5.00 4.99
C HIS A 146 7.95 -4.87 3.99
N VAL A 147 8.89 -3.95 4.25
CA VAL A 147 10.10 -3.79 3.42
C VAL A 147 10.92 -5.09 3.41
N TYR A 148 11.21 -5.63 4.60
CA TYR A 148 12.10 -6.77 4.78
C TYR A 148 11.46 -8.09 4.33
N ASN A 149 10.15 -8.23 4.47
CA ASN A 149 9.36 -9.34 3.94
C ASN A 149 9.13 -9.27 2.42
N ARG A 150 9.59 -8.18 1.77
CA ARG A 150 9.38 -7.90 0.34
C ARG A 150 7.91 -7.82 -0.06
N ASP A 151 7.07 -7.36 0.83
CA ASP A 151 5.64 -7.17 0.60
C ASP A 151 5.35 -5.89 -0.20
N ILE A 152 6.22 -4.89 -0.06
CA ILE A 152 6.05 -3.56 -0.65
C ILE A 152 5.92 -3.58 -2.17
N LEU A 153 6.70 -4.42 -2.86
CA LEU A 153 6.64 -4.50 -4.33
C LEU A 153 5.27 -4.97 -4.81
N THR A 154 4.77 -6.07 -4.22
CA THR A 154 3.47 -6.62 -4.60
C THR A 154 2.34 -5.62 -4.36
N ALA A 155 2.36 -4.92 -3.22
CA ALA A 155 1.38 -3.89 -2.90
C ALA A 155 1.49 -2.68 -3.84
N SER A 156 2.71 -2.17 -4.07
CA SER A 156 2.95 -1.02 -4.96
C SER A 156 2.56 -1.31 -6.41
N VAL A 157 2.88 -2.50 -6.92
CA VAL A 157 2.48 -2.93 -8.27
C VAL A 157 0.96 -3.04 -8.37
N ALA A 158 0.31 -3.73 -7.43
CA ALA A 158 -1.14 -3.88 -7.43
C ALA A 158 -1.87 -2.52 -7.36
N ALA A 159 -1.37 -1.61 -6.53
CA ALA A 159 -1.89 -0.26 -6.41
C ALA A 159 -1.75 0.53 -7.73
N THR A 160 -0.58 0.47 -8.37
CA THR A 160 -0.35 1.11 -9.68
C THR A 160 -1.26 0.54 -10.76
N MET A 161 -1.44 -0.80 -10.77
CA MET A 161 -2.34 -1.47 -11.70
C MET A 161 -3.79 -1.02 -11.53
N ALA A 162 -4.27 -0.98 -10.30
CA ALA A 162 -5.62 -0.52 -9.99
C ALA A 162 -5.83 0.93 -10.46
N SER A 163 -4.85 1.82 -10.23
CA SER A 163 -4.88 3.20 -10.70
C SER A 163 -4.95 3.30 -12.22
N VAL A 164 -4.12 2.55 -12.94
CA VAL A 164 -4.13 2.52 -14.42
C VAL A 164 -5.48 2.02 -14.94
N MET A 165 -6.01 0.94 -14.37
CA MET A 165 -7.30 0.39 -14.77
C MET A 165 -8.43 1.40 -14.54
N MET A 166 -8.46 2.09 -13.40
CA MET A 166 -9.45 3.12 -13.12
C MET A 166 -9.29 4.34 -14.02
N SER A 167 -8.06 4.75 -14.35
CA SER A 167 -7.80 5.84 -15.30
C SER A 167 -8.28 5.50 -16.70
N MET A 168 -8.15 4.24 -17.14
CA MET A 168 -8.73 3.77 -18.41
C MET A 168 -10.26 3.89 -18.43
N VAL A 169 -10.94 3.50 -17.35
CA VAL A 169 -12.39 3.66 -17.22
C VAL A 169 -12.78 5.14 -17.32
N GLN A 170 -12.08 6.03 -16.61
CA GLN A 170 -12.33 7.47 -16.67
C GLN A 170 -12.11 8.03 -18.09
N PHE A 171 -11.05 7.59 -18.78
CA PHE A 171 -10.79 7.99 -20.16
C PHE A 171 -11.94 7.58 -21.08
N PHE A 172 -12.43 6.35 -21.02
CA PHE A 172 -13.56 5.88 -21.81
C PHE A 172 -14.86 6.61 -21.44
N TRP A 173 -15.04 7.02 -20.20
CA TRP A 173 -16.18 7.84 -19.77
C TRP A 173 -16.15 9.25 -20.38
N LEU A 174 -14.98 9.87 -20.44
CA LEU A 174 -14.81 11.24 -20.94
C LEU A 174 -14.81 11.31 -22.47
N PHE A 175 -14.24 10.31 -23.14
CA PHE A 175 -14.01 10.36 -24.60
C PHE A 175 -14.82 9.35 -25.40
N GLY A 176 -15.45 8.37 -24.76
CA GLY A 176 -16.17 7.28 -25.42
C GLY A 176 -17.61 7.61 -25.86
N GLY A 177 -18.12 8.80 -25.61
CA GLY A 177 -19.47 9.22 -26.02
C GLY A 177 -19.55 10.70 -26.29
N ARG A 178 -19.51 11.11 -27.54
CA ARG A 178 -19.68 12.51 -27.98
C ARG A 178 -21.14 12.95 -28.10
N ASP A 179 -22.10 12.07 -27.77
CA ASP A 179 -23.54 12.39 -27.77
C ASP A 179 -24.05 12.51 -26.34
N SER A 180 -24.31 13.71 -25.93
CA SER A 180 -24.65 14.17 -24.56
C SER A 180 -26.00 13.67 -24.01
N GLN A 181 -26.67 12.72 -24.65
CA GLN A 181 -27.95 12.14 -24.21
C GLN A 181 -28.01 10.59 -24.15
N ARG A 182 -26.95 9.89 -24.48
CA ARG A 182 -26.89 8.43 -24.31
C ARG A 182 -25.79 8.04 -23.32
N SER A 183 -26.18 7.38 -22.23
CA SER A 183 -25.26 6.71 -21.33
C SER A 183 -24.25 5.90 -22.16
N ASN A 184 -22.95 6.13 -21.94
CA ASN A 184 -21.89 5.39 -22.65
C ASN A 184 -21.91 3.92 -22.19
N PRO A 185 -22.50 2.99 -22.97
CA PRO A 185 -22.67 1.61 -22.53
C PRO A 185 -21.30 0.91 -22.34
N ILE A 186 -20.29 1.29 -23.11
CA ILE A 186 -18.95 0.71 -23.02
C ILE A 186 -18.27 1.17 -21.70
N GLY A 187 -18.37 2.46 -21.35
CA GLY A 187 -17.84 2.97 -20.09
C GLY A 187 -18.51 2.34 -18.88
N SER A 188 -19.83 2.11 -18.93
CA SER A 188 -20.59 1.48 -17.86
C SER A 188 -20.24 -0.01 -17.72
N ILE A 189 -20.09 -0.74 -18.82
CA ILE A 189 -19.66 -2.14 -18.83
C ILE A 189 -18.22 -2.25 -18.29
N LEU A 190 -17.30 -1.39 -18.74
CA LEU A 190 -15.94 -1.36 -18.23
C LEU A 190 -15.90 -1.09 -16.71
N LEU A 191 -16.65 -0.13 -16.22
CA LEU A 191 -16.73 0.17 -14.79
C LEU A 191 -17.26 -1.02 -13.99
N MET A 192 -18.27 -1.71 -14.51
CA MET A 192 -18.89 -2.88 -13.86
C MET A 192 -17.89 -4.04 -13.66
N PHE A 193 -16.95 -4.25 -14.59
CA PHE A 193 -15.98 -5.34 -14.50
C PHE A 193 -14.62 -4.90 -13.96
N VAL A 194 -14.13 -3.73 -14.33
CA VAL A 194 -12.77 -3.26 -13.97
C VAL A 194 -12.70 -2.88 -12.49
N GLY A 195 -13.73 -2.25 -11.93
CA GLY A 195 -13.74 -1.86 -10.52
C GLY A 195 -13.60 -3.05 -9.56
N PRO A 196 -14.49 -4.08 -9.62
CA PRO A 196 -14.35 -5.28 -8.80
C PRO A 196 -13.04 -6.04 -9.02
N LEU A 197 -12.54 -6.06 -10.27
CA LEU A 197 -11.28 -6.72 -10.62
C LEU A 197 -10.08 -6.00 -9.97
N ALA A 198 -10.02 -4.68 -10.07
CA ALA A 198 -8.99 -3.87 -9.43
C ALA A 198 -9.01 -4.05 -7.89
N ALA A 199 -10.20 -4.04 -7.29
CA ALA A 199 -10.37 -4.29 -5.85
C ALA A 199 -9.89 -5.69 -5.46
N THR A 200 -10.24 -6.71 -6.25
CA THR A 200 -9.80 -8.10 -6.01
C THR A 200 -8.28 -8.22 -6.08
N MET A 201 -7.64 -7.57 -7.06
CA MET A 201 -6.18 -7.56 -7.19
C MET A 201 -5.51 -6.92 -5.99
N LEU A 202 -6.02 -5.79 -5.51
CA LEU A 202 -5.52 -5.14 -4.30
C LEU A 202 -5.67 -6.05 -3.07
N GLN A 203 -6.81 -6.71 -2.91
CA GLN A 203 -7.04 -7.65 -1.80
C GLN A 203 -6.11 -8.87 -1.85
N LEU A 204 -5.82 -9.40 -3.04
CA LEU A 204 -4.86 -10.50 -3.21
C LEU A 204 -3.43 -10.07 -2.91
N ALA A 205 -3.08 -8.84 -3.26
CA ALA A 205 -1.77 -8.26 -3.00
C ALA A 205 -1.53 -8.01 -1.51
N ILE A 206 -2.56 -7.57 -0.76
CA ILE A 206 -2.47 -7.06 0.61
C ILE A 206 -3.24 -7.99 1.58
N GLY A 207 -3.01 -9.27 1.57
CA GLY A 207 -3.78 -10.22 2.40
C GLY A 207 -3.70 -9.93 3.92
N ARG A 208 -4.81 -10.12 4.67
CA ARG A 208 -4.90 -9.92 6.13
C ARG A 208 -3.81 -10.64 6.92
N SER A 209 -3.39 -11.83 6.47
CA SER A 209 -2.32 -12.58 7.10
C SER A 209 -0.95 -11.88 7.05
N ARG A 210 -0.73 -11.01 6.06
CA ARG A 210 0.51 -10.23 5.92
C ARG A 210 0.54 -9.07 6.92
N GLU A 211 -0.60 -8.43 7.15
CA GLU A 211 -0.74 -7.39 8.17
C GLU A 211 -0.44 -7.92 9.57
N PHE A 212 -1.03 -9.07 9.92
CA PHE A 212 -0.73 -9.70 11.20
C PHE A 212 0.74 -10.14 11.34
N ALA A 213 1.36 -10.57 10.24
CA ALA A 213 2.78 -10.91 10.24
C ALA A 213 3.65 -9.66 10.38
N ALA A 214 3.27 -8.54 9.75
CA ALA A 214 4.00 -7.27 9.88
C ALA A 214 3.83 -6.68 11.30
N ASP A 215 2.66 -6.82 11.91
CA ASP A 215 2.44 -6.45 13.31
C ASP A 215 3.37 -7.25 14.24
N GLU A 216 3.45 -8.57 14.06
CA GLU A 216 4.31 -9.45 14.85
C GLU A 216 5.80 -9.15 14.64
N ASP A 217 6.26 -9.10 13.38
CA ASP A 217 7.65 -8.83 13.04
C ASP A 217 8.08 -7.42 13.49
N GLY A 218 7.20 -6.41 13.34
CA GLY A 218 7.43 -5.05 13.81
C GLY A 218 7.49 -4.96 15.33
N ALA A 219 6.60 -5.66 16.04
CA ALA A 219 6.62 -5.73 17.49
C ALA A 219 7.86 -6.46 18.01
N ILE A 220 8.32 -7.52 17.36
CA ILE A 220 9.59 -8.20 17.68
C ILE A 220 10.77 -7.24 17.44
N LEU A 221 10.80 -6.54 16.33
CA LEU A 221 11.88 -5.62 15.99
C LEU A 221 11.98 -4.46 17.00
N THR A 222 10.84 -3.94 17.44
CA THR A 222 10.79 -2.81 18.37
C THR A 222 10.86 -3.24 19.83
N GLN A 223 10.58 -4.50 20.13
CA GLN A 223 10.43 -5.09 21.48
C GLN A 223 9.31 -4.40 22.30
N ASP A 224 8.31 -3.81 21.63
CA ASP A 224 7.22 -3.06 22.27
C ASP A 224 5.90 -3.21 21.50
N PRO A 225 5.21 -4.37 21.63
CA PRO A 225 3.91 -4.58 20.99
C PRO A 225 2.82 -3.63 21.51
N LEU A 226 2.91 -3.18 22.77
CA LEU A 226 1.91 -2.27 23.35
C LEU A 226 1.99 -0.86 22.74
N ALA A 227 3.19 -0.39 22.39
CA ALA A 227 3.35 0.88 21.70
C ALA A 227 2.67 0.86 20.33
N LEU A 228 2.82 -0.24 19.55
CA LEU A 228 2.12 -0.40 18.28
C LEU A 228 0.59 -0.50 18.47
N ALA A 229 0.13 -1.24 19.48
CA ALA A 229 -1.30 -1.34 19.79
C ALA A 229 -1.91 0.02 20.15
N SER A 230 -1.21 0.81 20.96
CA SER A 230 -1.61 2.18 21.32
C SER A 230 -1.63 3.09 20.08
N ALA A 231 -0.59 3.02 19.23
CA ALA A 231 -0.50 3.78 17.99
C ALA A 231 -1.70 3.50 17.08
N LEU A 232 -2.05 2.23 16.86
CA LEU A 232 -3.17 1.85 16.01
C LEU A 232 -4.51 2.41 16.52
N LYS A 233 -4.76 2.38 17.83
CA LYS A 233 -5.95 2.98 18.44
C LYS A 233 -6.02 4.50 18.20
N LYS A 234 -4.89 5.19 18.39
CA LYS A 234 -4.80 6.65 18.17
C LYS A 234 -4.97 7.02 16.70
N ILE A 235 -4.34 6.27 15.77
CA ILE A 235 -4.45 6.51 14.33
C ILE A 235 -5.90 6.36 13.87
N ASP A 236 -6.59 5.31 14.30
CA ASP A 236 -8.00 5.06 13.94
C ASP A 236 -8.91 6.21 14.41
N ALA A 237 -8.73 6.66 15.65
CA ALA A 237 -9.42 7.82 16.19
C ALA A 237 -9.03 9.12 15.44
N GLY A 238 -7.75 9.31 15.15
CA GLY A 238 -7.23 10.50 14.47
C GLY A 238 -7.72 10.62 13.01
N ILE A 239 -7.77 9.52 12.26
CA ILE A 239 -8.36 9.47 10.91
C ILE A 239 -9.85 9.85 10.97
N SER A 240 -10.53 9.43 12.05
CA SER A 240 -11.93 9.79 12.26
C SER A 240 -12.15 11.29 12.39
N ASN A 241 -11.18 12.02 12.92
CA ASN A 241 -11.23 13.48 13.11
C ASN A 241 -10.71 14.26 11.90
N ALA A 242 -9.74 13.68 11.17
CA ALA A 242 -9.11 14.31 10.00
C ALA A 242 -9.02 13.32 8.82
N PRO A 243 -10.15 12.90 8.22
CA PRO A 243 -10.12 11.96 7.10
C PRO A 243 -9.52 12.61 5.86
N MET A 244 -8.82 11.83 5.05
CA MET A 244 -8.35 12.28 3.74
C MET A 244 -9.52 12.41 2.77
N ARG A 245 -9.41 13.34 1.82
CA ARG A 245 -10.37 13.41 0.70
C ARG A 245 -10.02 12.35 -0.33
N PRO A 246 -10.96 11.51 -0.77
CA PRO A 246 -10.70 10.52 -1.79
C PRO A 246 -10.42 11.20 -3.13
N THR A 247 -9.24 10.95 -3.71
CA THR A 247 -8.91 11.20 -5.12
C THR A 247 -8.42 9.90 -5.72
N SER A 248 -8.43 9.75 -7.04
CA SER A 248 -8.00 8.52 -7.71
C SER A 248 -6.55 8.13 -7.36
N GLU A 249 -5.66 9.14 -7.23
CA GLU A 249 -4.28 8.92 -6.82
C GLU A 249 -4.18 8.50 -5.35
N MET A 250 -4.98 9.12 -4.48
CA MET A 250 -5.01 8.82 -3.05
C MET A 250 -5.64 7.47 -2.74
N GLU A 251 -6.67 7.05 -3.49
CA GLU A 251 -7.26 5.71 -3.36
C GLU A 251 -6.22 4.62 -3.61
N THR A 252 -5.34 4.83 -4.57
CA THR A 252 -4.24 3.92 -4.87
C THR A 252 -3.22 3.87 -3.73
N ALA A 253 -2.77 5.03 -3.23
CA ALA A 253 -1.82 5.10 -2.12
C ALA A 253 -2.41 4.59 -0.80
N SER A 254 -3.74 4.72 -0.60
CA SER A 254 -4.42 4.31 0.63
C SER A 254 -4.30 2.82 0.94
N SER A 255 -4.16 1.99 -0.08
CA SER A 255 -3.99 0.55 0.05
C SER A 255 -2.65 0.12 0.67
N MET A 256 -1.67 1.03 0.72
CA MET A 256 -0.35 0.80 1.32
C MET A 256 -0.21 1.42 2.71
N MET A 257 -1.18 2.19 3.18
CA MET A 257 -1.15 2.91 4.45
C MET A 257 -1.43 1.97 5.61
N ILE A 258 -0.89 2.25 6.79
CA ILE A 258 -1.09 1.45 8.02
C ILE A 258 -2.57 1.37 8.45
N ALA A 259 -3.35 2.39 8.10
CA ALA A 259 -4.79 2.43 8.34
C ALA A 259 -5.51 3.12 7.16
N HIS A 260 -6.75 2.70 6.89
CA HIS A 260 -7.55 3.22 5.78
C HIS A 260 -7.91 4.70 6.00
N PRO A 261 -7.46 5.64 5.15
CA PRO A 261 -7.50 7.07 5.44
C PRO A 261 -8.86 7.74 5.16
N PHE A 262 -9.82 7.02 4.55
CA PHE A 262 -11.10 7.58 4.15
C PHE A 262 -12.23 7.16 5.08
N ARG A 263 -13.15 8.09 5.38
CA ARG A 263 -14.45 7.80 5.99
C ARG A 263 -15.50 7.68 4.89
N GLY A 264 -16.29 6.63 4.91
CA GLY A 264 -17.45 6.52 4.03
C GLY A 264 -17.94 5.10 3.79
N SER A 265 -19.20 5.00 3.37
CA SER A 265 -19.88 3.79 2.92
C SER A 265 -19.64 3.57 1.43
N GLY A 266 -19.73 2.34 0.96
CA GLY A 266 -19.69 2.01 -0.46
C GLY A 266 -18.34 1.54 -0.97
N MET A 267 -17.84 2.10 -2.06
CA MET A 267 -16.61 1.63 -2.72
C MET A 267 -15.36 1.66 -1.82
N ALA A 268 -15.26 2.62 -0.89
CA ALA A 268 -14.16 2.69 0.08
C ALA A 268 -14.00 1.40 0.92
N LYS A 269 -15.11 0.69 1.23
CA LYS A 269 -15.05 -0.62 1.92
C LYS A 269 -14.52 -1.75 1.03
N LEU A 270 -14.72 -1.69 -0.27
CA LEU A 270 -14.20 -2.69 -1.21
C LEU A 270 -12.68 -2.62 -1.32
N PHE A 271 -12.09 -1.43 -1.13
CA PHE A 271 -10.65 -1.20 -1.14
C PHE A 271 -9.99 -1.27 0.24
N SER A 272 -10.78 -1.52 1.31
CA SER A 272 -10.23 -1.71 2.65
C SER A 272 -9.50 -3.06 2.73
N THR A 273 -8.19 -2.99 2.74
CA THR A 273 -7.28 -4.15 2.68
C THR A 273 -6.79 -4.60 4.05
N HIS A 274 -6.92 -3.74 5.07
CA HIS A 274 -6.45 -4.03 6.42
C HIS A 274 -7.49 -4.76 7.27
N PRO A 275 -7.04 -5.64 8.19
CA PRO A 275 -7.90 -6.21 9.22
C PRO A 275 -8.43 -5.11 10.15
N PRO A 276 -9.56 -5.36 10.85
CA PRO A 276 -10.08 -4.43 11.84
C PRO A 276 -9.02 -4.10 12.90
N THR A 277 -8.87 -2.81 13.23
CA THR A 277 -7.91 -2.31 14.24
C THR A 277 -8.01 -3.07 15.55
N GLN A 278 -9.23 -3.37 16.00
CA GLN A 278 -9.48 -4.12 17.23
C GLN A 278 -8.87 -5.53 17.22
N GLU A 279 -8.87 -6.23 16.07
CA GLU A 279 -8.28 -7.56 15.96
C GLU A 279 -6.76 -7.50 16.00
N ARG A 280 -6.15 -6.49 15.34
CA ARG A 280 -4.71 -6.23 15.40
C ARG A 280 -4.26 -5.93 16.83
N VAL A 281 -4.95 -5.01 17.49
CA VAL A 281 -4.69 -4.61 18.87
C VAL A 281 -4.75 -5.80 19.81
N LYS A 282 -5.83 -6.62 19.75
CA LYS A 282 -5.96 -7.81 20.59
C LYS A 282 -4.80 -8.79 20.45
N ARG A 283 -4.29 -8.99 19.22
CA ARG A 283 -3.13 -9.86 18.97
C ARG A 283 -1.84 -9.30 19.57
N LEU A 284 -1.62 -7.99 19.43
CA LEU A 284 -0.47 -7.31 20.01
C LEU A 284 -0.49 -7.32 21.54
N GLU A 285 -1.66 -7.14 22.15
CA GLU A 285 -1.83 -7.25 23.60
C GLU A 285 -1.55 -8.68 24.13
N MET A 286 -2.02 -9.71 23.40
CA MET A 286 -1.66 -11.10 23.72
C MET A 286 -0.16 -11.38 23.57
N MET A 287 0.48 -10.80 22.56
CA MET A 287 1.92 -10.91 22.37
C MET A 287 2.70 -10.22 23.50
N ALA A 288 2.25 -9.06 23.95
CA ALA A 288 2.85 -8.35 25.09
C ALA A 288 2.84 -9.21 26.36
N GLN A 289 1.71 -9.88 26.65
CA GLN A 289 1.62 -10.80 27.77
C GLN A 289 2.61 -11.97 27.66
N GLN A 290 2.78 -12.54 26.44
CA GLN A 290 3.77 -13.59 26.21
C GLN A 290 5.21 -13.12 26.38
N MET A 291 5.48 -11.84 26.12
CA MET A 291 6.79 -11.19 26.35
C MET A 291 6.99 -10.69 27.79
N GLY A 292 6.03 -10.96 28.69
CA GLY A 292 6.10 -10.52 30.08
C GLY A 292 5.86 -9.03 30.30
N GLN A 293 5.27 -8.34 29.31
CA GLN A 293 4.90 -6.94 29.43
C GLN A 293 3.44 -6.85 29.91
N SER A 294 3.21 -6.18 31.04
CA SER A 294 1.87 -5.86 31.52
C SER A 294 1.39 -4.54 30.90
N SER A 295 0.13 -4.51 30.46
CA SER A 295 -0.56 -3.31 30.01
C SER A 295 -0.75 -2.28 31.11
#